data_dba3a9ca07f5b8851ce69ec9340fb538
#
_entry.id   dba3a9ca07f5b8851ce69ec9340fb538
#
_cell.length_a   1.000
_cell.length_b   1.000
_cell.length_c   1.000
_cell.angle_alpha   90.00
_cell.angle_beta   90.00
_cell.angle_gamma   90.00
#
_symmetry.space_group_name_H-M   'P 1'
#
loop_
_entity.id
_entity.type
_entity.pdbx_description
1 polymer ?
#
loop_
_entity_poly.entity_id
_entity_poly.type
_entity_poly.pdbx_seq_one_letter_code
_entity_poly.pdbx_strand_id
1 'polypeptide(L)'
;RLMQAELEALDGALGNPQRPVMAVVGGAKIASKLDLLGNMITRVDQLAIGGGMANTFLNAMGIDVGASLCEHDMADTARGILARADEIGCEVVLPSDVVIAGEFKAGAASRVVPVDAVPGDQMILDVGPESVAGLAARLAEVRTLVWNGPLGAFEIEPFDIATVDVARAAAGLTKSGSLLSVAGGGDTVAALNHAGVTDDFSYV
;
A
#
# COMPACT_ATOMS: atom_id res chain seq x y z
N ARG A 1 -0.42 -21.65 -3.04
CA ARG A 1 0.39 -22.09 -1.89
C ARG A 1 1.05 -20.92 -1.16
N LEU A 2 1.75 -20.03 -1.89
CA LEU A 2 2.38 -18.86 -1.27
C LEU A 2 1.33 -17.93 -0.64
N MET A 3 0.22 -17.70 -1.33
CA MET A 3 -0.86 -16.86 -0.81
C MET A 3 -1.44 -17.42 0.49
N GLN A 4 -1.61 -18.74 0.57
CA GLN A 4 -2.13 -19.36 1.79
C GLN A 4 -1.13 -19.26 2.94
N ALA A 5 0.15 -19.45 2.68
CA ALA A 5 1.20 -19.28 3.69
C ALA A 5 1.27 -17.83 4.19
N GLU A 6 1.11 -16.86 3.29
CA GLU A 6 1.04 -15.44 3.65
C GLU A 6 -0.16 -15.16 4.54
N LEU A 7 -1.34 -15.69 4.18
CA LEU A 7 -2.56 -15.53 4.99
C LEU A 7 -2.41 -16.17 6.38
N GLU A 8 -1.80 -17.36 6.46
CA GLU A 8 -1.57 -18.02 7.73
C GLU A 8 -0.61 -17.25 8.64
N ALA A 9 0.47 -16.71 8.05
CA ALA A 9 1.41 -15.87 8.79
C ALA A 9 0.73 -14.60 9.30
N LEU A 10 -0.09 -13.98 8.46
CA LEU A 10 -0.85 -12.79 8.83
C LEU A 10 -1.89 -13.11 9.90
N ASP A 11 -2.57 -14.25 9.80
CA ASP A 11 -3.53 -14.69 10.82
C ASP A 11 -2.83 -14.87 12.17
N GLY A 12 -1.65 -15.45 12.19
CA GLY A 12 -0.84 -15.58 13.40
C GLY A 12 -0.50 -14.23 14.02
N ALA A 13 -0.08 -13.28 13.18
CA ALA A 13 0.26 -11.93 13.61
C ALA A 13 -0.97 -11.14 14.08
N LEU A 14 -2.13 -11.36 13.45
CA LEU A 14 -3.36 -10.61 13.69
C LEU A 14 -4.32 -11.32 14.65
N GLY A 15 -3.97 -12.50 15.19
CA GLY A 15 -4.85 -13.23 16.08
C GLY A 15 -5.21 -12.48 17.34
N ASN A 16 -4.25 -11.75 17.92
CA ASN A 16 -4.47 -10.90 19.10
C ASN A 16 -3.51 -9.71 19.07
N PRO A 17 -3.59 -8.84 18.06
CA PRO A 17 -2.63 -7.75 17.91
C PRO A 17 -2.91 -6.62 18.88
N GLN A 18 -1.87 -5.86 19.21
CA GLN A 18 -2.04 -4.58 19.90
C GLN A 18 -2.62 -3.58 18.94
N ARG A 19 -3.70 -2.95 19.34
CA ARG A 19 -4.40 -1.95 18.52
C ARG A 19 -3.96 -0.53 18.86
N PRO A 20 -4.01 0.43 17.91
CA PRO A 20 -4.56 0.27 16.55
C PRO A 20 -3.65 -0.55 15.63
N VAL A 21 -4.26 -1.24 14.67
CA VAL A 21 -3.55 -2.04 13.67
C VAL A 21 -3.71 -1.37 12.29
N MET A 22 -2.60 -1.20 11.59
CA MET A 22 -2.60 -0.71 10.21
C MET A 22 -2.09 -1.80 9.29
N ALA A 23 -2.79 -2.02 8.20
CA ALA A 23 -2.30 -2.84 7.10
C ALA A 23 -1.91 -1.92 5.94
N VAL A 24 -0.81 -2.24 5.28
CA VAL A 24 -0.41 -1.64 4.01
C VAL A 24 -0.41 -2.74 2.97
N VAL A 25 -1.27 -2.60 1.98
CA VAL A 25 -1.39 -3.58 0.90
C VAL A 25 -1.14 -2.88 -0.42
N GLY A 26 -0.18 -3.36 -1.17
CA GLY A 26 0.15 -2.85 -2.48
C GLY A 26 0.16 -3.97 -3.51
N GLY A 27 0.39 -3.60 -4.76
CA GLY A 27 0.44 -4.54 -5.87
C GLY A 27 -0.35 -4.04 -7.06
N ALA A 28 -0.37 -4.84 -8.12
CA ALA A 28 -0.96 -4.40 -9.39
C ALA A 28 -2.46 -4.60 -9.45
N LYS A 29 -2.99 -5.68 -8.89
CA LYS A 29 -4.36 -6.12 -9.17
C LYS A 29 -5.13 -6.50 -7.92
N ILE A 30 -6.36 -5.98 -7.80
CA ILE A 30 -7.33 -6.39 -6.78
C ILE A 30 -7.68 -7.87 -6.95
N ALA A 31 -7.87 -8.33 -8.18
CA ALA A 31 -8.30 -9.70 -8.47
C ALA A 31 -7.39 -10.74 -7.84
N SER A 32 -6.08 -10.49 -7.79
CA SER A 32 -5.12 -11.43 -7.20
C SER A 32 -5.06 -11.38 -5.67
N LYS A 33 -5.67 -10.37 -5.05
CA LYS A 33 -5.60 -10.15 -3.59
C LYS A 33 -6.97 -9.98 -2.92
N LEU A 34 -8.04 -10.40 -3.58
CA LEU A 34 -9.40 -10.25 -3.05
C LEU A 34 -9.57 -10.89 -1.67
N ASP A 35 -9.09 -12.12 -1.50
CA ASP A 35 -9.21 -12.83 -0.23
C ASP A 35 -8.40 -12.13 0.87
N LEU A 36 -7.22 -11.65 0.53
CA LEU A 36 -6.37 -10.91 1.46
C LEU A 36 -7.06 -9.62 1.91
N LEU A 37 -7.58 -8.83 0.96
CA LEU A 37 -8.27 -7.58 1.27
C LEU A 37 -9.51 -7.81 2.12
N GLY A 38 -10.34 -8.79 1.75
CA GLY A 38 -11.56 -9.12 2.49
C GLY A 38 -11.27 -9.56 3.93
N ASN A 39 -10.19 -10.29 4.14
CA ASN A 39 -9.75 -10.72 5.46
C ASN A 39 -9.18 -9.54 6.26
N MET A 40 -8.35 -8.71 5.63
CA MET A 40 -7.70 -7.58 6.29
C MET A 40 -8.69 -6.57 6.84
N ILE A 41 -9.70 -6.17 6.07
CA ILE A 41 -10.66 -5.15 6.53
C ILE A 41 -11.42 -5.56 7.78
N THR A 42 -11.53 -6.85 8.06
CA THR A 42 -12.20 -7.34 9.28
C THR A 42 -11.28 -7.36 10.50
N ARG A 43 -9.98 -7.19 10.32
CA ARG A 43 -8.97 -7.38 11.37
C ARG A 43 -8.16 -6.15 11.71
N VAL A 44 -8.17 -5.15 10.85
CA VAL A 44 -7.34 -3.95 11.02
C VAL A 44 -8.20 -2.73 11.21
N ASP A 45 -7.63 -1.70 11.82
CA ASP A 45 -8.32 -0.42 12.03
C ASP A 45 -8.15 0.51 10.84
N GLN A 46 -7.01 0.40 10.16
CA GLN A 46 -6.70 1.20 8.98
C GLN A 46 -6.09 0.31 7.89
N LEU A 47 -6.52 0.51 6.66
CA LEU A 47 -5.99 -0.19 5.49
C LEU A 47 -5.51 0.83 4.47
N ALA A 48 -4.19 0.94 4.31
CA ALA A 48 -3.59 1.78 3.27
C ALA A 48 -3.35 0.94 2.02
N ILE A 49 -3.72 1.47 0.88
CA ILE A 49 -3.61 0.78 -0.40
C ILE A 49 -2.69 1.55 -1.33
N GLY A 50 -1.77 0.85 -1.97
CA GLY A 50 -0.81 1.42 -2.92
C GLY A 50 -0.74 0.62 -4.22
N GLY A 51 0.09 1.09 -5.14
CA GLY A 51 0.31 0.43 -6.43
C GLY A 51 -0.87 0.53 -7.37
N GLY A 52 -0.94 -0.36 -8.35
CA GLY A 52 -2.04 -0.40 -9.32
C GLY A 52 -3.39 -0.67 -8.69
N MET A 53 -3.43 -1.35 -7.56
CA MET A 53 -4.67 -1.55 -6.80
C MET A 53 -5.27 -0.22 -6.34
N ALA A 54 -4.43 0.70 -5.85
CA ALA A 54 -4.90 2.03 -5.46
C ALA A 54 -5.55 2.75 -6.64
N ASN A 55 -4.98 2.62 -7.83
CA ASN A 55 -5.55 3.22 -9.04
C ASN A 55 -6.94 2.69 -9.34
N THR A 56 -7.16 1.40 -9.15
CA THR A 56 -8.49 0.79 -9.33
C THR A 56 -9.50 1.33 -8.32
N PHE A 57 -9.11 1.48 -7.06
CA PHE A 57 -9.97 2.09 -6.05
C PHE A 57 -10.29 3.56 -6.36
N LEU A 58 -9.28 4.33 -6.78
CA LEU A 58 -9.47 5.73 -7.17
C LEU A 58 -10.44 5.85 -8.35
N ASN A 59 -10.27 5.00 -9.37
CA ASN A 59 -11.17 4.95 -10.52
C ASN A 59 -12.60 4.60 -10.08
N ALA A 60 -12.74 3.64 -9.17
CA ALA A 60 -14.06 3.25 -8.65
C ALA A 60 -14.77 4.39 -7.92
N MET A 61 -14.01 5.33 -7.37
CA MET A 61 -14.54 6.53 -6.71
C MET A 61 -14.84 7.67 -7.69
N GLY A 62 -14.63 7.47 -8.98
CA GLY A 62 -14.89 8.47 -10.00
C GLY A 62 -13.68 9.36 -10.33
N ILE A 63 -12.50 9.01 -9.87
CA ILE A 63 -11.27 9.77 -10.15
C ILE A 63 -10.63 9.22 -11.43
N ASP A 64 -10.28 10.12 -12.35
CA ASP A 64 -9.59 9.74 -13.58
C ASP A 64 -8.10 9.49 -13.28
N VAL A 65 -7.65 8.26 -13.50
CA VAL A 65 -6.26 7.87 -13.25
C VAL A 65 -5.40 7.89 -14.53
N GLY A 66 -5.91 8.48 -15.61
CA GLY A 66 -5.17 8.63 -16.85
C GLY A 66 -4.82 7.30 -17.50
N ALA A 67 -3.56 7.17 -17.92
CA ALA A 67 -3.04 5.96 -18.56
C ALA A 67 -2.52 4.93 -17.54
N SER A 68 -2.82 5.10 -16.25
CA SER A 68 -2.34 4.23 -15.18
C SER A 68 -2.86 2.80 -15.32
N LEU A 69 -2.06 1.85 -14.82
CA LEU A 69 -2.51 0.47 -14.64
C LEU A 69 -3.75 0.47 -13.75
N CYS A 70 -4.86 -0.04 -14.26
CA CYS A 70 -6.14 -0.01 -13.56
C CYS A 70 -7.04 -1.13 -14.06
N GLU A 71 -7.67 -1.85 -13.13
CA GLU A 71 -8.66 -2.86 -13.47
C GLU A 71 -10.05 -2.21 -13.54
N HIS A 72 -10.38 -1.61 -14.67
CA HIS A 72 -11.66 -0.91 -14.84
C HIS A 72 -12.87 -1.81 -14.63
N ASP A 73 -12.75 -3.09 -14.95
CA ASP A 73 -13.80 -4.10 -14.76
C ASP A 73 -13.99 -4.50 -13.30
N MET A 74 -13.09 -4.10 -12.41
CA MET A 74 -13.17 -4.38 -10.97
C MET A 74 -13.73 -3.20 -10.17
N ALA A 75 -14.25 -2.18 -10.81
CA ALA A 75 -14.74 -0.98 -10.14
C ALA A 75 -15.87 -1.30 -9.14
N ASP A 76 -16.81 -2.15 -9.52
CA ASP A 76 -17.90 -2.54 -8.61
C ASP A 76 -17.41 -3.35 -7.42
N THR A 77 -16.42 -4.23 -7.64
CA THR A 77 -15.78 -4.99 -6.57
C THR A 77 -15.06 -4.05 -5.60
N ALA A 78 -14.32 -3.07 -6.14
CA ALA A 78 -13.62 -2.07 -5.33
C ALA A 78 -14.60 -1.25 -4.48
N ARG A 79 -15.72 -0.80 -5.08
CA ARG A 79 -16.76 -0.09 -4.33
C ARG A 79 -17.36 -0.93 -3.22
N GLY A 80 -17.55 -2.22 -3.48
CA GLY A 80 -18.05 -3.17 -2.47
C GLY A 80 -17.09 -3.30 -1.29
N ILE A 81 -15.81 -3.37 -1.54
CA ILE A 81 -14.78 -3.43 -0.48
C ILE A 81 -14.80 -2.14 0.35
N LEU A 82 -14.86 -0.97 -0.31
CA LEU A 82 -14.92 0.32 0.39
C LEU A 82 -16.17 0.43 1.26
N ALA A 83 -17.33 0.03 0.75
CA ALA A 83 -18.58 0.06 1.50
C ALA A 83 -18.53 -0.87 2.71
N ARG A 84 -18.01 -2.08 2.54
CA ARG A 84 -17.88 -3.04 3.65
C ARG A 84 -16.90 -2.53 4.71
N ALA A 85 -15.78 -1.96 4.30
CA ALA A 85 -14.81 -1.38 5.25
C ALA A 85 -15.46 -0.28 6.08
N ASP A 86 -16.23 0.59 5.44
CA ASP A 86 -16.96 1.67 6.12
C ASP A 86 -17.96 1.11 7.14
N GLU A 87 -18.73 0.10 6.76
CA GLU A 87 -19.71 -0.55 7.65
C GLU A 87 -19.09 -1.13 8.92
N ILE A 88 -17.89 -1.72 8.79
CA ILE A 88 -17.23 -2.41 9.91
C ILE A 88 -16.22 -1.53 10.63
N GLY A 89 -16.08 -0.27 10.25
CA GLY A 89 -15.22 0.69 10.92
C GLY A 89 -13.74 0.62 10.57
N CYS A 90 -13.38 0.02 9.43
CA CYS A 90 -12.01 0.03 8.92
C CYS A 90 -11.82 1.25 8.01
N GLU A 91 -10.89 2.11 8.35
CA GLU A 91 -10.58 3.28 7.53
C GLU A 91 -9.67 2.87 6.36
N VAL A 92 -10.13 3.09 5.13
CA VAL A 92 -9.32 2.86 3.93
C VAL A 92 -8.59 4.15 3.58
N VAL A 93 -7.26 4.07 3.50
CA VAL A 93 -6.39 5.22 3.22
C VAL A 93 -5.87 5.09 1.79
N LEU A 94 -6.26 6.02 0.94
CA LEU A 94 -5.82 6.10 -0.45
C LEU A 94 -4.90 7.31 -0.63
N PRO A 95 -4.01 7.30 -1.66
CA PRO A 95 -3.14 8.45 -1.90
C PRO A 95 -3.92 9.72 -2.19
N SER A 96 -3.43 10.86 -1.69
CA SER A 96 -3.95 12.19 -2.02
C SER A 96 -3.14 12.85 -3.12
N ASP A 97 -1.86 12.49 -3.24
CA ASP A 97 -0.96 12.92 -4.29
C ASP A 97 -0.21 11.70 -4.85
N VAL A 98 0.26 11.83 -6.07
CA VAL A 98 0.90 10.73 -6.80
C VAL A 98 2.06 11.25 -7.63
N VAL A 99 2.99 10.36 -7.96
CA VAL A 99 4.09 10.62 -8.88
C VAL A 99 3.70 10.02 -10.23
N ILE A 100 3.68 10.85 -11.26
CA ILE A 100 3.26 10.46 -12.61
C ILE A 100 4.41 10.57 -13.61
N ALA A 101 4.34 9.75 -14.65
CA ALA A 101 5.27 9.78 -15.77
C ALA A 101 4.53 9.39 -17.06
N GLY A 102 5.11 9.75 -18.19
CA GLY A 102 4.54 9.43 -19.50
C GLY A 102 4.87 8.02 -19.98
N GLU A 103 5.82 7.35 -19.32
CA GLU A 103 6.24 6.00 -19.69
C GLU A 103 6.70 5.20 -18.48
N PHE A 104 6.55 3.89 -18.54
CA PHE A 104 7.02 2.98 -17.50
C PHE A 104 8.48 2.63 -17.77
N LYS A 105 9.38 3.47 -17.26
CA LYS A 105 10.81 3.35 -17.55
C LYS A 105 11.65 3.98 -16.44
N ALA A 106 12.75 3.33 -16.09
CA ALA A 106 13.70 3.89 -15.12
C ALA A 106 14.24 5.24 -15.65
N GLY A 107 14.23 6.24 -14.78
CA GLY A 107 14.69 7.59 -15.14
C GLY A 107 13.70 8.41 -15.96
N ALA A 108 12.46 7.92 -16.16
CA ALA A 108 11.43 8.66 -16.88
C ALA A 108 11.17 10.01 -16.19
N ALA A 109 10.95 11.05 -16.99
CA ALA A 109 10.60 12.36 -16.46
C ALA A 109 9.30 12.24 -15.66
N SER A 110 9.33 12.69 -14.42
CA SER A 110 8.21 12.54 -13.49
C SER A 110 7.90 13.82 -12.77
N ARG A 111 6.68 13.91 -12.26
CA ARG A 111 6.25 15.03 -11.41
C ARG A 111 5.19 14.58 -10.43
N VAL A 112 5.01 15.36 -9.37
CA VAL A 112 3.99 15.12 -8.35
C VAL A 112 2.75 15.93 -8.70
N VAL A 113 1.59 15.28 -8.66
CA VAL A 113 0.29 15.95 -8.86
C VAL A 113 -0.71 15.42 -7.82
N PRO A 114 -1.77 16.21 -7.51
CA PRO A 114 -2.90 15.65 -6.77
C PRO A 114 -3.55 14.51 -7.55
N VAL A 115 -4.17 13.56 -6.86
CA VAL A 115 -4.77 12.38 -7.52
C VAL A 115 -5.86 12.74 -8.53
N ASP A 116 -6.51 13.89 -8.35
CA ASP A 116 -7.57 14.37 -9.25
C ASP A 116 -7.06 15.21 -10.42
N ALA A 117 -5.75 15.31 -10.58
CA ALA A 117 -5.11 16.12 -11.63
C ALA A 117 -4.15 15.29 -12.51
N VAL A 118 -4.42 14.01 -12.69
CA VAL A 118 -3.60 13.13 -13.53
C VAL A 118 -4.01 13.32 -15.01
N PRO A 119 -3.08 13.77 -15.88
CA PRO A 119 -3.37 13.88 -17.30
C PRO A 119 -3.69 12.54 -17.95
N GLY A 120 -4.52 12.55 -18.99
CA GLY A 120 -4.97 11.33 -19.66
C GLY A 120 -3.87 10.49 -20.31
N ASP A 121 -2.73 11.09 -20.64
CA ASP A 121 -1.57 10.43 -21.26
C ASP A 121 -0.47 10.06 -20.26
N GLN A 122 -0.69 10.29 -18.97
CA GLN A 122 0.27 10.01 -17.91
C GLN A 122 -0.19 8.85 -17.04
N MET A 123 0.76 8.16 -16.44
CA MET A 123 0.50 7.03 -15.56
C MET A 123 1.04 7.28 -14.15
N ILE A 124 0.32 6.81 -13.16
CA ILE A 124 0.75 6.84 -11.75
C ILE A 124 1.74 5.71 -11.54
N LEU A 125 2.95 6.04 -11.10
CA LEU A 125 4.00 5.07 -10.85
C LEU A 125 4.44 5.01 -9.38
N ASP A 126 4.06 5.98 -8.56
CA ASP A 126 4.36 5.95 -7.13
C ASP A 126 3.37 6.85 -6.37
N VAL A 127 3.37 6.69 -5.07
CA VAL A 127 2.63 7.55 -4.13
C VAL A 127 3.44 8.83 -3.93
N GLY A 128 2.76 9.95 -3.80
CA GLY A 128 3.42 11.25 -3.65
C GLY A 128 3.92 11.53 -2.22
N PRO A 129 4.75 12.58 -2.06
CA PRO A 129 5.38 12.87 -0.76
C PRO A 129 4.39 13.29 0.32
N GLU A 130 3.30 13.93 -0.01
CA GLU A 130 2.27 14.31 0.96
C GLU A 130 1.59 13.06 1.52
N SER A 131 1.27 12.09 0.65
CA SER A 131 0.69 10.81 1.06
C SER A 131 1.68 10.01 1.91
N VAL A 132 2.96 10.02 1.58
CA VAL A 132 4.02 9.36 2.37
C VAL A 132 4.09 9.97 3.76
N ALA A 133 4.07 11.29 3.88
CA ALA A 133 4.10 11.98 5.17
C ALA A 133 2.86 11.61 6.01
N GLY A 134 1.70 11.51 5.37
CA GLY A 134 0.47 11.07 6.02
C GLY A 134 0.55 9.64 6.54
N LEU A 135 1.12 8.72 5.76
CA LEU A 135 1.31 7.34 6.18
C LEU A 135 2.32 7.25 7.34
N ALA A 136 3.41 7.99 7.28
CA ALA A 136 4.41 8.01 8.35
C ALA A 136 3.80 8.53 9.67
N ALA A 137 2.97 9.57 9.61
CA ALA A 137 2.26 10.09 10.78
C ALA A 137 1.30 9.06 11.37
N ARG A 138 0.57 8.32 10.52
CA ARG A 138 -0.33 7.26 10.97
C ARG A 138 0.44 6.10 11.62
N LEU A 139 1.59 5.73 11.06
CA LEU A 139 2.43 4.67 11.63
C LEU A 139 2.90 5.01 13.03
N ALA A 140 3.16 6.28 13.33
CA ALA A 140 3.55 6.73 14.65
C ALA A 140 2.42 6.59 15.68
N GLU A 141 1.18 6.48 15.25
CA GLU A 141 0.00 6.37 16.11
C GLU A 141 -0.52 4.95 16.29
N VAL A 142 -0.10 4.00 15.42
CA VAL A 142 -0.54 2.62 15.50
C VAL A 142 0.48 1.77 16.27
N ARG A 143 0.04 0.60 16.73
CA ARG A 143 0.88 -0.32 17.51
C ARG A 143 1.36 -1.51 16.69
N THR A 144 0.61 -1.86 15.65
CA THR A 144 0.92 -3.02 14.80
C THR A 144 0.79 -2.63 13.35
N LEU A 145 1.78 -3.02 12.55
CA LEU A 145 1.77 -2.86 11.10
C LEU A 145 1.86 -4.23 10.42
N VAL A 146 1.00 -4.45 9.45
CA VAL A 146 1.10 -5.60 8.55
C VAL A 146 1.26 -5.06 7.13
N TRP A 147 2.32 -5.44 6.45
CA TRP A 147 2.64 -4.93 5.11
C TRP A 147 2.74 -6.05 4.08
N ASN A 148 1.97 -5.94 3.02
CA ASN A 148 1.99 -6.88 1.90
C ASN A 148 1.89 -6.13 0.57
N GLY A 149 3.01 -5.94 -0.11
CA GLY A 149 3.12 -5.34 -1.43
C GLY A 149 3.64 -3.90 -1.43
N PRO A 150 4.41 -3.53 -2.46
CA PRO A 150 5.01 -2.20 -2.56
C PRO A 150 3.98 -1.12 -2.91
N LEU A 151 4.33 0.14 -2.64
CA LEU A 151 3.45 1.29 -2.89
C LEU A 151 3.54 1.83 -4.32
N GLY A 152 4.61 1.50 -5.04
CA GLY A 152 4.83 1.97 -6.40
C GLY A 152 5.68 1.01 -7.20
N ALA A 153 6.15 1.47 -8.35
CA ALA A 153 7.04 0.70 -9.23
C ALA A 153 8.47 0.74 -8.69
N PHE A 154 8.67 0.15 -7.51
CA PHE A 154 9.91 0.27 -6.74
C PHE A 154 11.13 -0.31 -7.46
N GLU A 155 10.93 -1.15 -8.46
CA GLU A 155 12.01 -1.78 -9.24
C GLU A 155 12.71 -0.78 -10.15
N ILE A 156 12.08 0.36 -10.46
CA ILE A 156 12.63 1.40 -11.33
C ILE A 156 12.70 2.74 -10.60
N GLU A 157 13.88 3.35 -10.58
CA GLU A 157 14.05 4.68 -9.98
C GLU A 157 13.47 5.76 -10.90
N PRO A 158 12.86 6.81 -10.36
CA PRO A 158 12.73 7.19 -8.94
C PRO A 158 11.41 6.72 -8.27
N PHE A 159 10.77 5.69 -8.79
CA PHE A 159 9.45 5.25 -8.35
C PHE A 159 9.48 4.30 -7.15
N ASP A 160 10.65 4.18 -6.51
CA ASP A 160 10.88 3.45 -5.27
C ASP A 160 10.78 4.35 -4.02
N ILE A 161 10.74 5.67 -4.18
CA ILE A 161 10.88 6.63 -3.08
C ILE A 161 9.83 6.42 -2.00
N ALA A 162 8.56 6.34 -2.35
CA ALA A 162 7.49 6.17 -1.36
C ALA A 162 7.64 4.87 -0.58
N THR A 163 7.90 3.77 -1.28
CA THR A 163 8.08 2.45 -0.64
C THR A 163 9.27 2.49 0.32
N VAL A 164 10.39 3.05 -0.09
CA VAL A 164 11.60 3.16 0.74
C VAL A 164 11.35 4.05 1.95
N ASP A 165 10.73 5.21 1.76
CA ASP A 165 10.50 6.17 2.84
C ASP A 165 9.55 5.62 3.91
N VAL A 166 8.46 4.98 3.49
CA VAL A 166 7.52 4.35 4.43
C VAL A 166 8.19 3.17 5.14
N ALA A 167 8.97 2.36 4.43
CA ALA A 167 9.70 1.25 5.02
C ALA A 167 10.69 1.73 6.09
N ARG A 168 11.42 2.79 5.84
CA ARG A 168 12.35 3.38 6.80
C ARG A 168 11.65 3.98 8.00
N ALA A 169 10.49 4.62 7.80
CA ALA A 169 9.68 5.12 8.91
C ALA A 169 9.21 3.99 9.82
N ALA A 170 8.71 2.91 9.23
CA ALA A 170 8.27 1.74 9.98
C ALA A 170 9.43 1.08 10.72
N ALA A 171 10.59 0.95 10.07
CA ALA A 171 11.81 0.38 10.68
C ALA A 171 12.26 1.18 11.90
N GLY A 172 12.26 2.51 11.79
CA GLY A 172 12.63 3.40 12.90
C GLY A 172 11.72 3.22 14.11
N LEU A 173 10.41 3.15 13.88
CA LEU A 173 9.42 2.94 14.94
C LEU A 173 9.53 1.54 15.57
N THR A 174 9.88 0.55 14.76
CA THR A 174 10.09 -0.82 15.25
C THR A 174 11.33 -0.89 16.14
N LYS A 175 12.42 -0.25 15.72
CA LYS A 175 13.67 -0.21 16.49
C LYS A 175 13.50 0.52 17.83
N SER A 176 12.65 1.55 17.86
CA SER A 176 12.37 2.28 19.10
C SER A 176 11.40 1.55 20.03
N GLY A 177 10.83 0.42 19.60
CA GLY A 177 9.88 -0.37 20.39
C GLY A 177 8.43 0.13 20.31
N SER A 178 8.14 1.13 19.47
CA SER A 178 6.80 1.72 19.36
C SER A 178 5.88 0.92 18.45
N LEU A 179 6.44 0.09 17.55
CA LEU A 179 5.68 -0.59 16.51
C LEU A 179 6.12 -2.04 16.37
N LEU A 180 5.13 -2.94 16.34
CA LEU A 180 5.35 -4.31 15.89
C LEU A 180 5.08 -4.34 14.38
N SER A 181 6.07 -4.70 13.59
CA SER A 181 5.95 -4.68 12.13
C SER A 181 6.14 -6.08 11.55
N VAL A 182 5.19 -6.50 10.71
CA VAL A 182 5.19 -7.79 10.03
C VAL A 182 5.06 -7.52 8.53
N ALA A 183 5.94 -8.12 7.75
CA ALA A 183 5.88 -8.00 6.30
C ALA A 183 5.91 -9.38 5.66
N GLY A 184 5.19 -9.54 4.57
CA GLY A 184 5.14 -10.79 3.82
C GLY A 184 4.94 -10.57 2.34
N GLY A 185 5.27 -11.60 1.55
CA GLY A 185 5.20 -11.57 0.10
C GLY A 185 6.55 -11.27 -0.54
N GLY A 186 6.82 -11.89 -1.70
CA GLY A 186 8.11 -11.78 -2.38
C GLY A 186 8.49 -10.36 -2.76
N ASP A 187 7.55 -9.59 -3.30
CA ASP A 187 7.79 -8.20 -3.67
C ASP A 187 8.04 -7.31 -2.46
N THR A 188 7.35 -7.58 -1.34
CA THR A 188 7.56 -6.84 -0.11
C THR A 188 8.97 -7.09 0.43
N VAL A 189 9.39 -8.33 0.49
CA VAL A 189 10.75 -8.69 0.92
C VAL A 189 11.79 -8.02 0.03
N ALA A 190 11.60 -8.06 -1.29
CA ALA A 190 12.50 -7.39 -2.21
C ALA A 190 12.56 -5.87 -1.97
N ALA A 191 11.42 -5.25 -1.71
CA ALA A 191 11.36 -3.81 -1.43
C ALA A 191 12.06 -3.45 -0.11
N LEU A 192 11.89 -4.27 0.94
CA LEU A 192 12.57 -4.05 2.22
C LEU A 192 14.08 -4.25 2.10
N ASN A 193 14.52 -5.23 1.32
CA ASN A 193 15.94 -5.43 1.03
C ASN A 193 16.51 -4.24 0.27
N HIS A 194 15.76 -3.72 -0.70
CA HIS A 194 16.15 -2.53 -1.45
C HIS A 194 16.29 -1.29 -0.54
N ALA A 195 15.39 -1.15 0.42
CA ALA A 195 15.44 -0.06 1.41
C ALA A 195 16.52 -0.27 2.48
N GLY A 196 17.05 -1.49 2.62
CA GLY A 196 18.07 -1.82 3.61
C GLY A 196 17.53 -1.96 5.03
N VAL A 197 16.26 -2.33 5.20
CA VAL A 197 15.59 -2.37 6.51
C VAL A 197 14.97 -3.72 6.87
N THR A 198 15.25 -4.76 6.11
CA THR A 198 14.64 -6.08 6.32
C THR A 198 14.84 -6.57 7.76
N ASP A 199 16.05 -6.42 8.31
CA ASP A 199 16.38 -6.89 9.67
C ASP A 199 15.79 -5.99 10.76
N ASP A 200 15.29 -4.83 10.42
CA ASP A 200 14.73 -3.87 11.38
C ASP A 200 13.24 -4.08 11.63
N PHE A 201 12.57 -4.87 10.78
CA PHE A 201 11.18 -5.26 10.98
C PHE A 201 11.09 -6.38 12.00
N SER A 202 9.98 -6.47 12.72
CA SER A 202 9.77 -7.50 13.74
C SER A 202 9.76 -8.90 13.11
N TYR A 203 9.06 -9.07 11.99
CA TYR A 203 8.98 -10.33 11.24
C TYR A 203 8.90 -10.04 9.75
N VAL A 204 9.56 -10.84 8.96
CA VAL A 204 9.52 -10.76 7.50
C VAL A 204 9.31 -12.14 6.89
#